data_615378e3ceaab134c0794be25446f323
#
_entry.id   615378e3ceaab134c0794be25446f323
#
_cell.length_a   1.000
_cell.length_b   1.000
_cell.length_c   1.000
_cell.angle_alpha   90.00
_cell.angle_beta   90.00
_cell.angle_gamma   90.00
#
_symmetry.space_group_name_H-M   'P 1'
#
loop_
_entity.id
_entity.type
_entity.pdbx_description
1 polymer ?
#
loop_
_entity_poly.entity_id
_entity_poly.type
_entity_poly.pdbx_seq_one_letter_code
_entity_poly.pdbx_strand_id
1 'polypeptide(L)'
;MTKAKTAYLTNTTITALLTGCVILTGCSGVKGMVKKDKAVIATAEKSEAGYYQDAQRALDKGRNREAITALNNIRTFYPTGAYAQQSLLDLIYAQYNAKEYEAVTNSTAEFIRSYPHSKHIDYALYVQGVTNMDGSPKASRLFKLDQSDRDISYLRLAFNDFSNL
;
A
#
# COMPACT_ATOMS: atom_id res chain seq x y z
N MET A 1 -30.13 21.13 -50.39
CA MET A 1 -31.60 20.83 -50.37
C MET A 1 -31.94 20.38 -48.99
N THR A 2 -32.50 21.27 -48.27
CA THR A 2 -33.84 21.39 -47.65
C THR A 2 -33.93 20.66 -46.31
N LYS A 3 -33.97 21.41 -45.29
CA LYS A 3 -34.96 22.11 -44.39
C LYS A 3 -35.08 21.34 -43.08
N ALA A 4 -34.67 21.83 -41.92
CA ALA A 4 -35.29 22.85 -41.06
C ALA A 4 -36.72 22.50 -40.58
N LYS A 5 -36.91 22.46 -39.25
CA LYS A 5 -38.00 23.02 -38.46
C LYS A 5 -37.83 22.55 -37.00
N THR A 6 -37.35 23.32 -36.07
CA THR A 6 -37.97 24.41 -35.28
C THR A 6 -39.45 24.19 -34.94
N ALA A 7 -39.73 23.98 -33.65
CA ALA A 7 -40.94 24.40 -33.01
C ALA A 7 -40.74 24.62 -31.50
N TYR A 8 -40.97 25.81 -31.15
CA TYR A 8 -41.03 26.48 -29.87
C TYR A 8 -42.39 26.30 -29.18
N LEU A 9 -42.40 26.89 -27.99
CA LEU A 9 -43.58 27.44 -27.30
C LEU A 9 -44.28 26.48 -26.35
N THR A 10 -44.64 26.83 -25.11
CA THR A 10 -44.81 28.08 -24.36
C THR A 10 -45.15 27.71 -22.91
N ASN A 11 -44.52 28.27 -21.99
CA ASN A 11 -44.97 29.19 -20.96
C ASN A 11 -46.49 29.13 -20.61
N THR A 12 -46.81 28.75 -19.39
CA THR A 12 -47.91 29.40 -18.66
C THR A 12 -47.75 29.24 -17.15
N THR A 13 -47.52 30.38 -16.53
CA THR A 13 -47.73 30.70 -15.13
C THR A 13 -49.19 30.54 -14.76
N ILE A 14 -49.48 29.94 -13.59
CA ILE A 14 -50.66 30.23 -12.81
C ILE A 14 -50.34 30.23 -11.34
N THR A 15 -50.48 31.39 -10.79
CA THR A 15 -50.51 31.78 -9.39
C THR A 15 -51.91 31.53 -8.81
N ALA A 16 -52.01 30.99 -7.60
CA ALA A 16 -53.08 31.30 -6.60
C ALA A 16 -52.94 30.32 -5.42
N LEU A 17 -52.55 30.82 -4.29
CA LEU A 17 -53.33 31.32 -3.12
C LEU A 17 -53.83 30.22 -2.16
N LEU A 18 -53.13 30.23 -0.98
CA LEU A 18 -53.66 30.17 0.37
C LEU A 18 -54.84 29.20 0.68
N THR A 19 -54.58 28.24 1.55
CA THR A 19 -55.22 28.19 2.86
C THR A 19 -54.60 27.12 3.74
N GLY A 20 -54.33 27.46 4.98
CA GLY A 20 -53.71 26.62 5.95
C GLY A 20 -54.56 25.44 6.42
N CYS A 21 -53.88 24.40 6.82
CA CYS A 21 -54.38 23.51 7.86
C CYS A 21 -53.18 22.85 8.55
N VAL A 22 -52.98 23.32 9.76
CA VAL A 22 -52.10 22.67 10.74
C VAL A 22 -52.78 21.40 11.17
N ILE A 23 -52.21 20.25 10.86
CA ILE A 23 -52.50 19.03 11.58
C ILE A 23 -51.18 18.40 12.01
N LEU A 24 -50.88 18.60 13.27
CA LEU A 24 -49.98 17.77 14.06
C LEU A 24 -50.62 16.41 14.22
N THR A 25 -50.07 15.39 13.58
CA THR A 25 -50.10 14.02 14.13
C THR A 25 -49.23 13.11 13.26
N GLY A 26 -48.41 12.34 13.92
CA GLY A 26 -47.85 11.11 13.31
C GLY A 26 -46.33 11.04 13.26
N CYS A 27 -45.71 10.82 14.41
CA CYS A 27 -44.46 10.06 14.45
C CYS A 27 -44.71 8.71 13.79
N SER A 28 -44.38 8.54 12.56
CA SER A 28 -44.14 7.23 11.94
C SER A 28 -42.82 7.29 11.20
N GLY A 29 -41.85 6.65 11.86
CA GLY A 29 -40.61 6.09 11.43
C GLY A 29 -40.18 6.33 9.97
N VAL A 30 -39.51 7.44 9.73
CA VAL A 30 -38.50 7.44 8.67
C VAL A 30 -37.39 6.54 9.19
N LYS A 31 -37.50 5.25 8.88
CA LYS A 31 -36.31 4.39 8.83
C LYS A 31 -35.45 4.92 7.69
N GLY A 32 -34.79 6.06 7.96
CA GLY A 32 -33.66 6.48 7.17
C GLY A 32 -32.69 5.30 7.15
N MET A 33 -32.47 4.76 5.98
CA MET A 33 -31.31 3.92 5.70
C MET A 33 -30.08 4.78 5.89
N VAL A 34 -29.71 5.02 7.15
CA VAL A 34 -28.34 5.30 7.48
C VAL A 34 -27.63 4.01 7.13
N LYS A 35 -27.07 3.92 5.94
CA LYS A 35 -25.96 3.03 5.70
C LYS A 35 -24.93 3.43 6.74
N LYS A 36 -24.95 2.71 7.86
CA LYS A 36 -23.85 2.65 8.79
C LYS A 36 -22.73 2.09 7.97
N ASP A 37 -21.88 2.93 7.43
CA ASP A 37 -20.56 2.54 7.01
C ASP A 37 -19.90 1.99 8.28
N LYS A 38 -20.11 0.70 8.52
CA LYS A 38 -19.29 -0.04 9.45
C LYS A 38 -17.91 0.12 8.88
N ALA A 39 -17.09 0.97 9.50
CA ALA A 39 -15.66 0.85 9.38
C ALA A 39 -15.40 -0.64 9.63
N VAL A 40 -15.09 -1.37 8.58
CA VAL A 40 -14.70 -2.78 8.67
C VAL A 40 -13.35 -2.72 9.37
N ILE A 41 -13.39 -2.83 10.70
CA ILE A 41 -12.17 -3.04 11.48
C ILE A 41 -11.67 -4.38 10.97
N ALA A 42 -10.63 -4.36 10.15
CA ALA A 42 -9.99 -5.57 9.67
C ALA A 42 -9.51 -6.35 10.90
N THR A 43 -10.14 -7.47 11.16
CA THR A 43 -9.75 -8.39 12.23
C THR A 43 -8.81 -9.44 11.65
N ALA A 44 -7.79 -9.82 12.42
CA ALA A 44 -6.89 -10.90 12.03
C ALA A 44 -7.66 -12.20 11.84
N GLU A 45 -7.52 -12.83 10.68
CA GLU A 45 -8.15 -14.12 10.38
C GLU A 45 -7.41 -15.29 11.00
N LYS A 46 -6.11 -15.11 11.31
CA LYS A 46 -5.20 -16.13 11.85
C LYS A 46 -4.41 -15.57 13.02
N SER A 47 -3.87 -16.46 13.84
CA SER A 47 -2.88 -16.09 14.86
C SER A 47 -1.57 -15.61 14.20
N GLU A 48 -0.75 -14.87 14.95
CA GLU A 48 0.57 -14.44 14.51
C GLU A 48 1.42 -15.60 14.00
N ALA A 49 1.49 -16.69 14.78
CA ALA A 49 2.21 -17.90 14.39
C ALA A 49 1.64 -18.54 13.11
N GLY A 50 0.33 -18.47 12.91
CA GLY A 50 -0.32 -18.96 11.69
C GLY A 50 0.11 -18.20 10.44
N TYR A 51 0.12 -16.86 10.51
CA TYR A 51 0.64 -16.02 9.42
C TYR A 51 2.13 -16.26 9.18
N TYR A 52 2.91 -16.42 10.26
CA TYR A 52 4.36 -16.65 10.12
C TYR A 52 4.65 -17.99 9.44
N GLN A 53 3.95 -19.06 9.81
CA GLN A 53 4.06 -20.37 9.14
C GLN A 53 3.66 -20.31 7.67
N ASP A 54 2.62 -19.55 7.33
CA ASP A 54 2.22 -19.35 5.94
C ASP A 54 3.32 -18.62 5.15
N ALA A 55 3.92 -17.58 5.75
CA ALA A 55 5.01 -16.84 5.16
C ALA A 55 6.23 -17.76 4.90
N GLN A 56 6.65 -18.54 5.91
CA GLN A 56 7.79 -19.45 5.75
C GLN A 56 7.55 -20.49 4.66
N ARG A 57 6.37 -21.11 4.63
CA ARG A 57 6.01 -22.05 3.56
C ARG A 57 6.00 -21.42 2.16
N ALA A 58 5.64 -20.15 2.07
CA ALA A 58 5.67 -19.41 0.82
C ALA A 58 7.10 -19.09 0.39
N LEU A 59 7.96 -18.68 1.33
CA LEU A 59 9.39 -18.43 1.10
C LEU A 59 10.11 -19.69 0.65
N ASP A 60 9.91 -20.82 1.31
CA ASP A 60 10.50 -22.12 0.95
C ASP A 60 10.16 -22.55 -0.49
N LYS A 61 9.00 -22.12 -0.98
CA LYS A 61 8.52 -22.39 -2.34
C LYS A 61 8.87 -21.28 -3.34
N GLY A 62 9.62 -20.25 -2.93
CA GLY A 62 9.95 -19.09 -3.76
C GLY A 62 8.74 -18.22 -4.13
N ARG A 63 7.60 -18.36 -3.40
CA ARG A 63 6.37 -17.61 -3.65
C ARG A 63 6.38 -16.29 -2.88
N ASN A 64 7.32 -15.40 -3.29
CA ASN A 64 7.61 -14.18 -2.55
C ASN A 64 6.39 -13.29 -2.33
N ARG A 65 5.48 -13.14 -3.31
CA ARG A 65 4.27 -12.31 -3.14
C ARG A 65 3.29 -12.86 -2.09
N GLU A 66 3.16 -14.18 -1.99
CA GLU A 66 2.34 -14.80 -0.95
C GLU A 66 2.99 -14.58 0.42
N ALA A 67 4.30 -14.72 0.52
CA ALA A 67 5.05 -14.42 1.73
C ALA A 67 4.87 -12.96 2.17
N ILE A 68 5.02 -12.00 1.25
CA ILE A 68 4.81 -10.57 1.49
C ILE A 68 3.41 -10.32 2.07
N THR A 69 2.39 -10.96 1.52
CA THR A 69 1.01 -10.82 2.04
C THR A 69 0.90 -11.32 3.48
N ALA A 70 1.41 -12.50 3.79
CA ALA A 70 1.35 -13.07 5.13
C ALA A 70 2.16 -12.24 6.15
N LEU A 71 3.36 -11.77 5.76
CA LEU A 71 4.23 -10.93 6.60
C LEU A 71 3.62 -9.55 6.86
N ASN A 72 2.97 -8.95 5.88
CA ASN A 72 2.23 -7.70 6.06
C ASN A 72 1.03 -7.87 7.01
N ASN A 73 0.38 -9.03 7.05
CA ASN A 73 -0.66 -9.30 8.04
C ASN A 73 -0.08 -9.33 9.46
N ILE A 74 1.13 -9.89 9.66
CA ILE A 74 1.81 -9.81 10.96
C ILE A 74 2.08 -8.36 11.33
N ARG A 75 2.67 -7.58 10.41
CA ARG A 75 2.96 -6.15 10.62
C ARG A 75 1.72 -5.35 10.99
N THR A 76 0.57 -5.68 10.40
CA THR A 76 -0.68 -4.96 10.61
C THR A 76 -1.38 -5.36 11.91
N PHE A 77 -1.48 -6.65 12.19
CA PHE A 77 -2.29 -7.16 13.29
C PHE A 77 -1.50 -7.48 14.56
N TYR A 78 -0.18 -7.69 14.42
CA TYR A 78 0.72 -8.09 15.51
C TYR A 78 2.03 -7.28 15.50
N PRO A 79 1.97 -5.93 15.51
CA PRO A 79 3.16 -5.07 15.34
C PRO A 79 4.20 -5.21 16.46
N THR A 80 3.79 -5.71 17.62
CA THR A 80 4.64 -5.95 18.80
C THR A 80 4.68 -7.41 19.22
N GLY A 81 4.30 -8.32 18.31
CA GLY A 81 4.24 -9.75 18.56
C GLY A 81 5.61 -10.40 18.62
N ALA A 82 5.61 -11.69 19.00
CA ALA A 82 6.84 -12.45 19.14
C ALA A 82 7.61 -12.61 17.82
N TYR A 83 6.90 -12.61 16.69
CA TYR A 83 7.49 -12.72 15.36
C TYR A 83 7.65 -11.36 14.66
N ALA A 84 7.24 -10.23 15.26
CA ALA A 84 7.21 -8.92 14.62
C ALA A 84 8.58 -8.51 14.03
N GLN A 85 9.65 -8.65 14.80
CA GLN A 85 10.99 -8.31 14.35
C GLN A 85 11.46 -9.23 13.20
N GLN A 86 11.31 -10.54 13.36
CA GLN A 86 11.73 -11.51 12.35
C GLN A 86 10.90 -11.39 11.07
N SER A 87 9.59 -11.20 11.21
CA SER A 87 8.71 -11.03 10.05
C SER A 87 9.06 -9.81 9.22
N LEU A 88 9.56 -8.73 9.83
CA LEU A 88 9.99 -7.55 9.08
C LEU A 88 11.29 -7.80 8.31
N LEU A 89 12.21 -8.60 8.86
CA LEU A 89 13.40 -9.04 8.12
C LEU A 89 13.05 -9.96 6.95
N ASP A 90 12.17 -10.91 7.19
CA ASP A 90 11.70 -11.83 6.15
C ASP A 90 10.93 -11.08 5.06
N LEU A 91 10.21 -10.00 5.43
CA LEU A 91 9.52 -9.11 4.50
C LEU A 91 10.52 -8.38 3.58
N ILE A 92 11.60 -7.83 4.14
CA ILE A 92 12.68 -7.20 3.38
C ILE A 92 13.25 -8.19 2.36
N TYR A 93 13.54 -9.41 2.80
CA TYR A 93 14.04 -10.48 1.93
C TYR A 93 13.04 -10.85 0.81
N ALA A 94 11.77 -11.04 1.15
CA ALA A 94 10.73 -11.40 0.19
C ALA A 94 10.52 -10.30 -0.86
N GLN A 95 10.51 -9.03 -0.44
CA GLN A 95 10.39 -7.86 -1.31
C GLN A 95 11.58 -7.74 -2.26
N TYR A 96 12.81 -7.96 -1.76
CA TYR A 96 13.99 -7.96 -2.61
C TYR A 96 13.91 -9.03 -3.69
N ASN A 97 13.54 -10.26 -3.34
CA ASN A 97 13.38 -11.36 -4.30
C ASN A 97 12.22 -11.12 -5.29
N ALA A 98 11.18 -10.40 -4.86
CA ALA A 98 10.09 -9.96 -5.73
C ALA A 98 10.46 -8.76 -6.62
N LYS A 99 11.65 -8.16 -6.42
CA LYS A 99 12.17 -6.95 -7.08
C LYS A 99 11.33 -5.70 -6.78
N GLU A 100 10.71 -5.68 -5.61
CA GLU A 100 9.95 -4.55 -5.11
C GLU A 100 10.88 -3.58 -4.36
N TYR A 101 11.85 -3.00 -5.07
CA TYR A 101 13.00 -2.27 -4.50
C TYR A 101 12.61 -1.06 -3.66
N GLU A 102 11.57 -0.32 -4.03
CA GLU A 102 11.05 0.78 -3.22
C GLU A 102 10.48 0.27 -1.88
N ALA A 103 9.77 -0.86 -1.92
CA ALA A 103 9.24 -1.47 -0.70
C ALA A 103 10.36 -1.96 0.22
N VAL A 104 11.47 -2.50 -0.32
CA VAL A 104 12.66 -2.87 0.46
C VAL A 104 13.20 -1.66 1.22
N THR A 105 13.39 -0.53 0.53
CA THR A 105 13.89 0.71 1.14
C THR A 105 13.01 1.15 2.32
N ASN A 106 11.69 1.15 2.12
CA ASN A 106 10.75 1.52 3.16
C ASN A 106 10.76 0.57 4.36
N SER A 107 10.78 -0.75 4.09
CA SER A 107 10.81 -1.77 5.15
C SER A 107 12.13 -1.79 5.92
N THR A 108 13.26 -1.53 5.25
CA THR A 108 14.56 -1.40 5.90
C THR A 108 14.61 -0.18 6.82
N ALA A 109 14.13 0.98 6.35
CA ALA A 109 14.04 2.17 7.19
C ALA A 109 13.13 1.96 8.40
N GLU A 110 12.01 1.25 8.22
CA GLU A 110 11.12 0.86 9.31
C GLU A 110 11.83 -0.05 10.31
N PHE A 111 12.57 -1.06 9.84
CA PHE A 111 13.31 -1.99 10.70
C PHE A 111 14.34 -1.28 11.57
N ILE A 112 15.18 -0.42 10.98
CA ILE A 112 16.21 0.32 11.69
C ILE A 112 15.59 1.24 12.76
N ARG A 113 14.48 1.90 12.42
CA ARG A 113 13.77 2.79 13.35
C ARG A 113 13.12 2.01 14.51
N SER A 114 12.51 0.85 14.22
CA SER A 114 11.75 0.07 15.21
C SER A 114 12.66 -0.78 16.10
N TYR A 115 13.81 -1.19 15.58
CA TYR A 115 14.74 -2.11 16.26
C TYR A 115 16.19 -1.60 16.21
N PRO A 116 16.49 -0.39 16.73
CA PRO A 116 17.81 0.27 16.58
C PRO A 116 18.97 -0.49 17.23
N HIS A 117 18.70 -1.41 18.14
CA HIS A 117 19.69 -2.25 18.82
C HIS A 117 19.66 -3.71 18.36
N SER A 118 19.00 -3.99 17.24
CA SER A 118 18.97 -5.34 16.68
C SER A 118 20.33 -5.76 16.14
N LYS A 119 20.73 -6.99 16.43
CA LYS A 119 21.92 -7.62 15.83
C LYS A 119 21.79 -7.85 14.32
N HIS A 120 20.64 -7.58 13.73
CA HIS A 120 20.36 -7.80 12.33
C HIS A 120 20.29 -6.49 11.52
N ILE A 121 20.74 -5.37 12.09
CA ILE A 121 20.82 -4.09 11.36
C ILE A 121 21.76 -4.21 10.17
N ASP A 122 22.90 -4.88 10.35
CA ASP A 122 23.88 -5.11 9.27
C ASP A 122 23.26 -5.83 8.09
N TYR A 123 22.42 -6.85 8.34
CA TYR A 123 21.69 -7.54 7.29
C TYR A 123 20.72 -6.61 6.56
N ALA A 124 19.98 -5.80 7.29
CA ALA A 124 19.02 -4.87 6.70
C ALA A 124 19.73 -3.83 5.81
N LEU A 125 20.84 -3.25 6.28
CA LEU A 125 21.68 -2.32 5.52
C LEU A 125 22.33 -2.99 4.31
N TYR A 126 22.79 -4.22 4.45
CA TYR A 126 23.32 -4.99 3.32
C TYR A 126 22.28 -5.17 2.22
N VAL A 127 21.07 -5.60 2.56
CA VAL A 127 19.99 -5.76 1.57
C VAL A 127 19.62 -4.42 0.94
N GLN A 128 19.63 -3.33 1.70
CA GLN A 128 19.42 -1.98 1.19
C GLN A 128 20.48 -1.61 0.15
N GLY A 129 21.76 -1.83 0.45
CA GLY A 129 22.87 -1.56 -0.46
C GLY A 129 22.76 -2.35 -1.75
N VAL A 130 22.48 -3.65 -1.66
CA VAL A 130 22.27 -4.51 -2.85
C VAL A 130 21.05 -4.05 -3.65
N THR A 131 19.98 -3.64 -2.97
CA THR A 131 18.78 -3.09 -3.60
C THR A 131 19.09 -1.84 -4.42
N ASN A 132 19.89 -0.92 -3.87
CA ASN A 132 20.31 0.28 -4.57
C ASN A 132 21.19 -0.03 -5.78
N MET A 133 22.06 -1.05 -5.70
CA MET A 133 22.83 -1.52 -6.86
C MET A 133 21.92 -2.12 -7.96
N ASP A 134 20.95 -2.94 -7.59
CA ASP A 134 20.08 -3.64 -8.53
C ASP A 134 18.98 -2.76 -9.10
N GLY A 135 18.49 -1.78 -8.34
CA GLY A 135 17.48 -0.80 -8.72
C GLY A 135 17.97 0.19 -9.77
N SER A 136 19.28 0.26 -10.01
CA SER A 136 19.85 1.12 -11.04
C SER A 136 19.27 0.80 -12.43
N PRO A 137 18.86 1.80 -13.23
CA PRO A 137 18.25 1.59 -14.53
C PRO A 137 19.14 0.74 -15.45
N LYS A 138 18.70 -0.48 -15.76
CA LYS A 138 19.44 -1.42 -16.63
C LYS A 138 19.25 -1.12 -18.13
N ALA A 139 18.39 -0.17 -18.48
CA ALA A 139 18.08 0.18 -19.86
C ALA A 139 19.32 0.60 -20.68
N SER A 140 20.30 1.23 -20.06
CA SER A 140 21.55 1.61 -20.72
C SER A 140 22.43 0.44 -21.15
N ARG A 141 22.25 -0.77 -20.56
CA ARG A 141 23.01 -1.97 -20.96
C ARG A 141 22.52 -2.55 -22.29
N LEU A 142 21.21 -2.41 -22.57
CA LEU A 142 20.59 -2.91 -23.81
C LEU A 142 20.92 -2.05 -25.03
N PHE A 143 21.13 -0.73 -24.86
CA PHE A 143 21.25 0.21 -25.96
C PHE A 143 22.68 0.76 -26.16
N LYS A 144 23.71 0.27 -25.44
CA LYS A 144 25.10 0.78 -25.51
C LYS A 144 25.16 2.33 -25.47
N LEU A 145 24.28 2.96 -24.71
CA LEU A 145 24.27 4.40 -24.57
C LEU A 145 25.55 4.87 -23.85
N ASP A 146 26.05 6.03 -24.23
CA ASP A 146 27.18 6.65 -23.56
C ASP A 146 26.89 6.77 -22.07
N GLN A 147 27.83 6.29 -21.25
CA GLN A 147 27.69 6.19 -19.80
C GLN A 147 28.29 7.40 -19.06
N SER A 148 28.81 8.38 -19.80
CA SER A 148 29.49 9.52 -19.22
C SER A 148 28.58 10.45 -18.43
N ASP A 149 27.26 10.44 -18.76
CA ASP A 149 26.24 11.29 -18.12
C ASP A 149 25.24 10.45 -17.28
N ARG A 150 25.70 9.32 -16.76
CA ARG A 150 24.86 8.40 -15.99
C ARG A 150 24.58 8.97 -14.60
N ASP A 151 23.30 8.95 -14.20
CA ASP A 151 22.91 9.15 -12.80
C ASP A 151 23.53 8.05 -11.91
N ILE A 152 24.56 8.42 -11.16
CA ILE A 152 25.27 7.55 -10.21
C ILE A 152 24.67 7.58 -8.81
N SER A 153 23.52 8.22 -8.63
CA SER A 153 22.88 8.38 -7.30
C SER A 153 22.67 7.04 -6.61
N TYR A 154 22.21 6.03 -7.32
CA TYR A 154 22.02 4.67 -6.78
C TYR A 154 23.31 4.03 -6.29
N LEU A 155 24.43 4.21 -7.03
CA LEU A 155 25.75 3.68 -6.62
C LEU A 155 26.27 4.43 -5.40
N ARG A 156 26.02 5.74 -5.30
CA ARG A 156 26.38 6.53 -4.13
C ARG A 156 25.59 6.11 -2.89
N LEU A 157 24.28 5.87 -3.06
CA LEU A 157 23.44 5.34 -1.99
C LEU A 157 23.94 3.96 -1.53
N ALA A 158 24.19 3.04 -2.46
CA ALA A 158 24.73 1.72 -2.13
C ALA A 158 26.07 1.81 -1.39
N PHE A 159 26.97 2.70 -1.83
CA PHE A 159 28.25 2.92 -1.15
C PHE A 159 28.05 3.40 0.30
N ASN A 160 27.14 4.36 0.50
CA ASN A 160 26.83 4.86 1.84
C ASN A 160 26.24 3.75 2.74
N ASP A 161 25.33 2.92 2.19
CA ASP A 161 24.73 1.83 2.94
C ASP A 161 25.78 0.80 3.38
N PHE A 162 26.71 0.44 2.48
CA PHE A 162 27.83 -0.48 2.82
C PHE A 162 28.87 0.15 3.73
N SER A 163 29.02 1.47 3.73
CA SER A 163 29.96 2.17 4.63
C SER A 163 29.43 2.26 6.06
N ASN A 164 28.13 2.05 6.27
CA ASN A 164 27.48 2.06 7.56
C ASN A 164 27.34 0.65 8.19
N LEU A 165 27.84 -0.40 7.50
CA LEU A 165 27.94 -1.75 8.03
C LEU A 165 29.10 -1.87 9.03
#